data_2c78dded1eca351d5ab39ab37f64a76f
#
_entry.id   2c78dded1eca351d5ab39ab37f64a76f
#
_cell.length_a   1.000
_cell.length_b   1.000
_cell.length_c   1.000
_cell.angle_alpha   90.00
_cell.angle_beta   90.00
_cell.angle_gamma   90.00
#
_symmetry.space_group_name_H-M   'P 1'
#
loop_
_entity.id
_entity.type
_entity.pdbx_description
1 polymer ?
#
loop_
_entity_poly.entity_id
_entity_poly.type
_entity_poly.pdbx_seq_one_letter_code
_entity_poly.pdbx_strand_id
1 'polypeptide(L)'
;AGKRPRDLLELPGMALPPATERPFTVWASAEDEGALNRQRTAFGRNGYGIGELETGMALPLNRWTPEGRPPEGLRIVQVGTSAELSAYADVLAANWNPPDEDVKRLYKAAEQVLFQAVAPMRLFVGFAGEVPVVSGELFLSEKGNTAGLHMISTREAFRRRGFGGAMTAALLRAGQ
;
A
#
# COMPACT_ATOMS: atom_id res chain seq x y z
N ALA A 1 -23.44 -30.26 2.19
CA ALA A 1 -22.93 -30.07 3.55
C ALA A 1 -21.40 -30.06 3.46
N GLY A 2 -20.81 -28.89 3.24
CA GLY A 2 -19.36 -28.72 3.19
C GLY A 2 -18.79 -28.83 4.61
N LYS A 3 -17.81 -29.72 4.79
CA LYS A 3 -17.01 -29.79 6.02
C LYS A 3 -16.28 -28.46 6.18
N ARG A 4 -16.47 -27.79 7.30
CA ARG A 4 -15.62 -26.67 7.72
C ARG A 4 -14.19 -27.20 7.85
N PRO A 5 -13.17 -26.55 7.30
CA PRO A 5 -11.78 -26.89 7.56
C PRO A 5 -11.52 -26.71 9.06
N ARG A 6 -11.27 -27.79 9.79
CA ARG A 6 -11.05 -27.77 11.25
C ARG A 6 -9.60 -27.47 11.65
N ASP A 7 -8.72 -27.45 10.70
CA ASP A 7 -7.30 -27.19 10.95
C ASP A 7 -6.91 -25.89 10.22
N LEU A 8 -7.38 -24.77 10.76
CA LEU A 8 -6.78 -23.49 10.48
C LEU A 8 -5.34 -23.57 10.97
N LEU A 9 -4.41 -23.46 10.05
CA LEU A 9 -3.02 -23.28 10.40
C LEU A 9 -2.93 -22.14 11.41
N GLU A 10 -2.55 -22.47 12.62
CA GLU A 10 -2.02 -21.50 13.54
C GLU A 10 -0.68 -21.02 12.96
N LEU A 11 -0.74 -20.15 11.98
CA LEU A 11 0.36 -19.24 11.76
C LEU A 11 0.40 -18.37 13.01
N PRO A 12 1.53 -18.30 13.72
CA PRO A 12 1.60 -17.55 14.98
C PRO A 12 1.05 -16.13 14.76
N GLY A 13 -0.13 -15.84 15.32
CA GLY A 13 -0.74 -14.52 15.30
C GLY A 13 -1.75 -14.22 14.18
N MET A 14 -2.15 -15.18 13.34
CA MET A 14 -3.13 -14.92 12.28
C MET A 14 -4.27 -15.91 12.28
N ALA A 15 -5.47 -15.48 12.73
CA ALA A 15 -6.70 -16.18 12.45
C ALA A 15 -7.12 -15.86 11.00
N LEU A 16 -7.21 -16.88 10.14
CA LEU A 16 -7.79 -16.70 8.82
C LEU A 16 -9.28 -16.35 8.97
N PRO A 17 -9.80 -15.38 8.21
CA PRO A 17 -11.21 -15.04 8.25
C PRO A 17 -12.04 -16.26 7.84
N PRO A 18 -13.26 -16.44 8.40
CA PRO A 18 -14.15 -17.49 7.96
C PRO A 18 -14.44 -17.34 6.48
N ALA A 19 -14.64 -18.47 5.79
CA ALA A 19 -15.04 -18.47 4.38
C ALA A 19 -16.26 -17.56 4.20
N THR A 20 -16.09 -16.50 3.41
CA THR A 20 -17.15 -15.55 3.07
C THR A 20 -17.63 -15.84 1.65
N GLU A 21 -18.85 -15.43 1.32
CA GLU A 21 -19.37 -15.52 -0.05
C GLU A 21 -18.64 -14.57 -1.02
N ARG A 22 -17.82 -13.65 -0.49
CA ARG A 22 -17.05 -12.68 -1.29
C ARG A 22 -15.60 -13.15 -1.44
N PRO A 23 -15.01 -13.03 -2.62
CA PRO A 23 -13.60 -13.30 -2.79
C PRO A 23 -12.77 -12.34 -1.94
N PHE A 24 -11.71 -12.86 -1.32
CA PHE A 24 -10.77 -12.06 -0.54
C PHE A 24 -9.34 -12.57 -0.75
N THR A 25 -8.36 -11.71 -0.52
CA THR A 25 -6.94 -12.02 -0.60
C THR A 25 -6.33 -12.00 0.81
N VAL A 26 -5.50 -12.99 1.11
CA VAL A 26 -4.69 -13.02 2.32
C VAL A 26 -3.24 -12.74 1.95
N TRP A 27 -2.67 -11.71 2.56
CA TRP A 27 -1.25 -11.43 2.45
C TRP A 27 -0.49 -12.14 3.55
N ALA A 28 0.51 -12.92 3.17
CA ALA A 28 1.38 -13.63 4.09
C ALA A 28 2.84 -13.42 3.72
N SER A 29 3.68 -13.09 4.70
CA SER A 29 5.11 -12.92 4.52
C SER A 29 5.86 -14.19 4.86
N ALA A 30 6.97 -14.44 4.15
CA ALA A 30 7.89 -15.52 4.43
C ALA A 30 9.32 -14.96 4.49
N GLU A 31 10.09 -15.39 5.49
CA GLU A 31 11.46 -14.92 5.69
C GLU A 31 12.46 -15.58 4.73
N ASP A 32 12.14 -16.78 4.28
CA ASP A 32 12.96 -17.57 3.38
C ASP A 32 12.10 -18.47 2.47
N GLU A 33 12.75 -19.12 1.50
CA GLU A 33 12.09 -20.02 0.56
C GLU A 33 11.46 -21.26 1.25
N GLY A 34 12.05 -21.75 2.31
CA GLY A 34 11.51 -22.85 3.11
C GLY A 34 10.21 -22.46 3.81
N ALA A 35 10.16 -21.27 4.41
CA ALA A 35 8.96 -20.70 5.00
C ALA A 35 7.88 -20.46 3.94
N LEU A 36 8.24 -19.92 2.78
CA LEU A 36 7.34 -19.71 1.65
C LEU A 36 6.71 -21.03 1.19
N ASN A 37 7.50 -22.10 1.04
CA ASN A 37 7.01 -23.40 0.61
C ASN A 37 6.09 -24.06 1.65
N ARG A 38 6.39 -23.89 2.95
CA ARG A 38 5.48 -24.34 4.03
C ARG A 38 4.14 -23.60 3.95
N GLN A 39 4.15 -22.28 3.79
CA GLN A 39 2.94 -21.48 3.65
C GLN A 39 2.14 -21.89 2.41
N ARG A 40 2.79 -22.02 1.24
CA ARG A 40 2.13 -22.49 0.01
C ARG A 40 1.40 -23.81 0.21
N THR A 41 2.08 -24.79 0.83
CA THR A 41 1.50 -26.10 1.12
C THR A 41 0.30 -25.96 2.04
N ALA A 42 0.45 -25.17 3.06
CA ALA A 42 -0.55 -24.97 4.09
C ALA A 42 -1.81 -24.26 3.55
N PHE A 43 -1.64 -23.16 2.84
CA PHE A 43 -2.74 -22.44 2.19
C PHE A 43 -3.41 -23.30 1.11
N GLY A 44 -2.63 -24.02 0.28
CA GLY A 44 -3.16 -24.89 -0.75
C GLY A 44 -4.04 -26.02 -0.22
N ARG A 45 -3.70 -26.64 0.94
CA ARG A 45 -4.54 -27.64 1.62
C ARG A 45 -5.89 -27.07 2.10
N ASN A 46 -5.97 -25.77 2.30
CA ASN A 46 -7.19 -25.05 2.68
C ASN A 46 -7.93 -24.40 1.51
N GLY A 47 -7.56 -24.74 0.27
CA GLY A 47 -8.25 -24.29 -0.93
C GLY A 47 -7.87 -22.89 -1.42
N TYR A 48 -6.78 -22.30 -0.90
CA TYR A 48 -6.27 -21.02 -1.37
C TYR A 48 -5.34 -21.22 -2.57
N GLY A 49 -5.51 -20.41 -3.60
CA GLY A 49 -4.56 -20.29 -4.71
C GLY A 49 -3.57 -19.16 -4.47
N ILE A 50 -2.41 -19.22 -5.14
CA ILE A 50 -1.47 -18.09 -5.16
C ILE A 50 -2.00 -17.08 -6.17
N GLY A 51 -2.31 -15.87 -5.70
CA GLY A 51 -2.71 -14.76 -6.57
C GLY A 51 -1.49 -13.99 -7.08
N GLU A 52 -0.63 -13.56 -6.18
CA GLU A 52 0.52 -12.72 -6.49
C GLU A 52 1.70 -13.02 -5.55
N LEU A 53 2.91 -12.75 -6.02
CA LEU A 53 4.14 -12.87 -5.22
C LEU A 53 4.91 -11.56 -5.32
N GLU A 54 5.08 -10.90 -4.18
CA GLU A 54 5.82 -9.64 -4.09
C GLU A 54 7.08 -9.79 -3.24
N THR A 55 8.10 -8.99 -3.54
CA THR A 55 9.31 -8.90 -2.72
C THR A 55 9.15 -7.83 -1.66
N GLY A 56 9.13 -8.23 -0.39
CA GLY A 56 9.19 -7.31 0.74
C GLY A 56 10.59 -6.70 0.88
N MET A 57 10.65 -5.39 1.13
CA MET A 57 11.89 -4.67 1.43
C MET A 57 11.79 -4.00 2.79
N ALA A 58 12.87 -3.98 3.54
CA ALA A 58 12.94 -3.30 4.84
C ALA A 58 14.20 -2.43 4.92
N LEU A 59 14.07 -1.29 5.58
CA LEU A 59 15.14 -0.32 5.74
C LEU A 59 15.15 0.25 7.16
N PRO A 60 16.28 0.21 7.90
CA PRO A 60 16.42 0.93 9.16
C PRO A 60 16.43 2.44 8.92
N LEU A 61 15.36 3.14 9.31
CA LEU A 61 15.19 4.58 9.02
C LEU A 61 16.25 5.46 9.72
N ASN A 62 16.78 5.03 10.86
CA ASN A 62 17.85 5.75 11.55
C ASN A 62 19.21 5.75 10.82
N ARG A 63 19.36 4.94 9.78
CA ARG A 63 20.55 4.87 8.92
C ARG A 63 20.31 5.39 7.52
N TRP A 64 19.04 5.77 7.21
CA TRP A 64 18.71 6.26 5.89
C TRP A 64 18.91 7.76 5.79
N THR A 65 19.55 8.18 4.74
CA THR A 65 19.71 9.58 4.35
C THR A 65 19.17 9.76 2.93
N PRO A 66 18.43 10.85 2.66
CA PRO A 66 17.91 11.10 1.33
C PRO A 66 19.05 11.34 0.33
N GLU A 67 19.03 10.60 -0.76
CA GLU A 67 19.94 10.78 -1.88
C GLU A 67 19.26 11.55 -3.02
N GLY A 68 20.03 12.44 -3.66
CA GLY A 68 19.58 13.20 -4.82
C GLY A 68 18.65 14.37 -4.49
N ARG A 69 18.34 15.14 -5.52
CA ARG A 69 17.39 16.25 -5.47
C ARG A 69 16.04 15.78 -6.03
N PRO A 70 14.91 16.20 -5.43
CA PRO A 70 13.62 15.94 -6.03
C PRO A 70 13.55 16.60 -7.43
N PRO A 71 12.75 16.05 -8.34
CA PRO A 71 12.50 16.66 -9.64
C PRO A 71 12.02 18.10 -9.49
N GLU A 72 12.52 18.98 -10.37
CA GLU A 72 12.12 20.39 -10.38
C GLU A 72 10.62 20.53 -10.61
N GLY A 73 9.99 21.44 -9.88
CA GLY A 73 8.56 21.70 -9.95
C GLY A 73 7.68 20.63 -9.31
N LEU A 74 8.25 19.59 -8.67
CA LEU A 74 7.48 18.62 -7.91
C LEU A 74 7.13 19.17 -6.52
N ARG A 75 5.83 19.25 -6.22
CA ARG A 75 5.30 19.59 -4.91
C ARG A 75 4.58 18.35 -4.36
N ILE A 76 5.04 17.80 -3.25
CA ILE A 76 4.40 16.68 -2.53
C ILE A 76 3.71 17.22 -1.29
N VAL A 77 2.45 16.83 -1.07
CA VAL A 77 1.66 17.20 0.09
C VAL A 77 1.07 15.96 0.75
N GLN A 78 0.92 16.00 2.07
CA GLN A 78 0.05 15.05 2.75
C GLN A 78 -1.41 15.44 2.46
N VAL A 79 -2.21 14.45 2.10
CA VAL A 79 -3.63 14.63 1.78
C VAL A 79 -4.38 15.05 3.04
N GLY A 80 -5.02 16.19 3.00
CA GLY A 80 -5.80 16.74 4.11
C GLY A 80 -7.13 17.39 3.67
N THR A 81 -7.38 17.40 2.36
CA THR A 81 -8.62 17.96 1.78
C THR A 81 -9.26 16.99 0.79
N SER A 82 -10.58 17.13 0.57
CA SER A 82 -11.30 16.32 -0.43
C SER A 82 -10.72 16.47 -1.85
N ALA A 83 -10.22 17.66 -2.20
CA ALA A 83 -9.60 17.91 -3.50
C ALA A 83 -8.27 17.13 -3.65
N GLU A 84 -7.43 17.13 -2.62
CA GLU A 84 -6.18 16.36 -2.61
C GLU A 84 -6.45 14.85 -2.59
N LEU A 85 -7.50 14.40 -1.87
CA LEU A 85 -7.92 13.00 -1.87
C LEU A 85 -8.39 12.55 -3.26
N SER A 86 -9.16 13.39 -3.95
CA SER A 86 -9.55 13.12 -5.34
C SER A 86 -8.32 13.04 -6.25
N ALA A 87 -7.39 13.98 -6.12
CA ALA A 87 -6.15 13.98 -6.91
C ALA A 87 -5.30 12.72 -6.64
N TYR A 88 -5.20 12.29 -5.38
CA TYR A 88 -4.54 11.04 -4.99
C TYR A 88 -5.21 9.84 -5.66
N ALA A 89 -6.55 9.71 -5.54
CA ALA A 89 -7.30 8.60 -6.12
C ALA A 89 -7.21 8.58 -7.65
N ASP A 90 -7.18 9.73 -8.30
CA ASP A 90 -7.00 9.84 -9.74
C ASP A 90 -5.63 9.34 -10.23
N VAL A 91 -4.56 9.58 -9.46
CA VAL A 91 -3.23 9.02 -9.77
C VAL A 91 -3.26 7.52 -9.67
N LEU A 92 -3.85 6.98 -8.62
CA LEU A 92 -3.90 5.54 -8.38
C LEU A 92 -4.79 4.83 -9.41
N ALA A 93 -5.99 5.34 -9.67
CA ALA A 93 -6.92 4.80 -10.66
C ALA A 93 -6.34 4.76 -12.08
N ALA A 94 -5.44 5.69 -12.41
CA ALA A 94 -4.78 5.76 -13.72
C ALA A 94 -3.78 4.62 -14.00
N ASN A 95 -3.59 3.67 -13.09
CA ASN A 95 -2.83 2.44 -13.37
C ASN A 95 -3.61 1.44 -14.22
N TRP A 96 -4.91 1.63 -14.35
CA TRP A 96 -5.77 0.81 -15.20
C TRP A 96 -6.23 1.58 -16.43
N ASN A 97 -6.58 0.86 -17.48
CA ASN A 97 -7.13 1.45 -18.71
C ASN A 97 -8.41 0.69 -19.14
N PRO A 98 -9.61 1.28 -19.01
CA PRO A 98 -9.85 2.65 -18.50
C PRO A 98 -9.50 2.79 -17.02
N PRO A 99 -9.34 4.02 -16.49
CA PRO A 99 -9.09 4.27 -15.07
C PRO A 99 -10.15 3.60 -14.18
N ASP A 100 -9.70 3.03 -13.07
CA ASP A 100 -10.56 2.28 -12.16
C ASP A 100 -11.40 3.22 -11.28
N GLU A 101 -12.69 3.31 -11.58
CA GLU A 101 -13.63 4.14 -10.83
C GLU A 101 -13.97 3.56 -9.43
N ASP A 102 -13.74 2.27 -9.18
CA ASP A 102 -13.95 1.67 -7.86
C ASP A 102 -12.88 2.17 -6.87
N VAL A 103 -11.65 2.36 -7.33
CA VAL A 103 -10.60 3.01 -6.55
C VAL A 103 -11.03 4.39 -6.08
N LYS A 104 -11.57 5.22 -6.98
CA LYS A 104 -12.04 6.57 -6.63
C LYS A 104 -13.18 6.53 -5.62
N ARG A 105 -14.15 5.62 -5.83
CA ARG A 105 -15.28 5.45 -4.89
C ARG A 105 -14.81 4.98 -3.52
N LEU A 106 -13.84 4.07 -3.46
CA LEU A 106 -13.27 3.56 -2.21
C LEU A 106 -12.68 4.70 -1.37
N TYR A 107 -11.77 5.50 -1.95
CA TYR A 107 -11.13 6.59 -1.22
C TYR A 107 -12.14 7.68 -0.83
N LYS A 108 -13.10 7.99 -1.69
CA LYS A 108 -14.17 8.93 -1.34
C LYS A 108 -15.03 8.43 -0.17
N ALA A 109 -15.37 7.17 -0.13
CA ALA A 109 -16.12 6.59 0.99
C ALA A 109 -15.31 6.55 2.29
N ALA A 110 -13.99 6.40 2.20
CA ALA A 110 -13.09 6.36 3.36
C ALA A 110 -12.66 7.75 3.88
N GLU A 111 -13.04 8.85 3.23
CA GLU A 111 -12.56 10.20 3.50
C GLU A 111 -12.61 10.59 4.98
N GLN A 112 -13.75 10.36 5.64
CA GLN A 112 -13.93 10.72 7.06
C GLN A 112 -12.97 9.96 7.99
N VAL A 113 -12.66 8.71 7.68
CA VAL A 113 -11.74 7.89 8.47
C VAL A 113 -10.29 8.31 8.20
N LEU A 114 -9.94 8.57 6.95
CA LEU A 114 -8.61 8.99 6.54
C LEU A 114 -8.19 10.35 7.10
N PHE A 115 -9.14 11.24 7.35
CA PHE A 115 -8.87 12.59 7.88
C PHE A 115 -8.87 12.65 9.41
N GLN A 116 -9.04 11.54 10.11
CA GLN A 116 -8.93 11.52 11.56
C GLN A 116 -7.47 11.77 12.00
N ALA A 117 -7.28 12.58 13.01
CA ALA A 117 -5.95 12.96 13.52
C ALA A 117 -5.09 11.76 13.98
N VAL A 118 -5.75 10.67 14.37
CA VAL A 118 -5.12 9.43 14.84
C VAL A 118 -5.11 8.32 13.78
N ALA A 119 -5.48 8.63 12.52
CA ALA A 119 -5.46 7.63 11.46
C ALA A 119 -4.04 7.07 11.29
N PRO A 120 -3.86 5.73 11.33
CA PRO A 120 -2.55 5.13 11.16
C PRO A 120 -2.04 5.25 9.72
N MET A 121 -2.94 5.50 8.78
CA MET A 121 -2.64 5.66 7.37
C MET A 121 -2.63 7.13 6.98
N ARG A 122 -1.55 7.57 6.35
CA ARG A 122 -1.39 8.92 5.80
C ARG A 122 -1.18 8.82 4.31
N LEU A 123 -1.96 9.57 3.55
CA LEU A 123 -1.88 9.60 2.10
C LEU A 123 -1.06 10.80 1.64
N PHE A 124 -0.34 10.63 0.55
CA PHE A 124 0.47 11.70 -0.06
C PHE A 124 0.20 11.76 -1.57
N VAL A 125 0.12 12.97 -2.09
CA VAL A 125 0.01 13.22 -3.53
C VAL A 125 1.05 14.23 -3.96
N GLY A 126 1.67 14.00 -5.11
CA GLY A 126 2.65 14.90 -5.70
C GLY A 126 2.13 15.49 -7.00
N PHE A 127 2.37 16.78 -7.17
CA PHE A 127 1.95 17.59 -8.30
C PHE A 127 3.16 18.10 -9.09
N ALA A 128 3.07 18.03 -10.41
CA ALA A 128 3.94 18.77 -11.33
C ALA A 128 3.13 19.94 -11.88
N GLY A 129 3.41 21.14 -11.38
CA GLY A 129 2.48 22.29 -11.52
C GLY A 129 1.15 21.93 -10.82
N GLU A 130 0.03 22.03 -11.54
CA GLU A 130 -1.30 21.68 -11.01
C GLU A 130 -1.71 20.22 -11.32
N VAL A 131 -0.87 19.46 -12.04
CA VAL A 131 -1.22 18.09 -12.45
C VAL A 131 -0.78 17.09 -11.39
N PRO A 132 -1.69 16.28 -10.82
CA PRO A 132 -1.32 15.21 -9.91
C PRO A 132 -0.62 14.09 -10.68
N VAL A 133 0.60 13.72 -10.27
CA VAL A 133 1.48 12.83 -11.06
C VAL A 133 1.95 11.60 -10.31
N VAL A 134 1.99 11.66 -8.97
CA VAL A 134 2.50 10.57 -8.12
C VAL A 134 1.72 10.49 -6.83
N SER A 135 1.46 9.28 -6.35
CA SER A 135 0.79 8.99 -5.08
C SER A 135 1.65 8.09 -4.20
N GLY A 136 1.32 8.01 -2.91
CA GLY A 136 1.92 7.08 -1.98
C GLY A 136 1.20 7.08 -0.64
N GLU A 137 1.30 5.96 0.08
CA GLU A 137 0.73 5.76 1.41
C GLU A 137 1.82 5.47 2.43
N LEU A 138 1.66 6.03 3.61
CA LEU A 138 2.46 5.76 4.79
C LEU A 138 1.54 5.18 5.86
N PHE A 139 1.79 3.95 6.27
CA PHE A 139 1.12 3.32 7.41
C PHE A 139 2.08 3.32 8.60
N LEU A 140 1.62 3.85 9.75
CA LEU A 140 2.38 3.85 10.99
C LEU A 140 1.84 2.78 11.93
N SER A 141 2.69 1.87 12.39
CA SER A 141 2.27 0.87 13.37
C SER A 141 1.89 1.52 14.70
N GLU A 142 0.89 0.97 15.40
CA GLU A 142 0.46 1.47 16.72
C GLU A 142 1.61 1.52 17.75
N LYS A 143 2.58 0.62 17.63
CA LYS A 143 3.76 0.60 18.49
C LYS A 143 4.82 1.64 18.11
N GLY A 144 4.62 2.39 17.02
CA GLY A 144 5.49 3.49 16.59
C GLY A 144 6.89 3.09 16.16
N ASN A 145 7.16 1.80 15.92
CA ASN A 145 8.49 1.30 15.61
C ASN A 145 8.64 0.79 14.16
N THR A 146 7.56 0.82 13.38
CA THR A 146 7.55 0.38 11.99
C THR A 146 6.66 1.26 11.16
N ALA A 147 7.13 1.63 9.98
CA ALA A 147 6.38 2.36 8.97
C ALA A 147 6.30 1.50 7.69
N GLY A 148 5.09 1.30 7.16
CA GLY A 148 4.85 0.64 5.89
C GLY A 148 4.62 1.66 4.78
N LEU A 149 5.27 1.48 3.64
CA LEU A 149 5.07 2.30 2.45
C LEU A 149 4.30 1.48 1.42
N HIS A 150 3.18 2.03 0.95
CA HIS A 150 2.27 1.34 0.04
C HIS A 150 1.80 2.27 -1.08
N MET A 151 1.19 1.70 -2.12
CA MET A 151 0.51 2.40 -3.21
C MET A 151 1.34 3.53 -3.84
N ILE A 152 2.68 3.35 -3.91
CA ILE A 152 3.55 4.31 -4.61
C ILE A 152 3.34 4.13 -6.10
N SER A 153 2.63 5.07 -6.69
CA SER A 153 2.25 5.03 -8.10
C SER A 153 2.61 6.32 -8.82
N THR A 154 3.05 6.20 -10.07
CA THR A 154 3.33 7.35 -10.94
C THR A 154 2.56 7.18 -12.25
N ARG A 155 1.79 8.20 -12.64
CA ARG A 155 1.09 8.22 -13.93
C ARG A 155 2.04 7.93 -15.07
N GLU A 156 1.62 7.13 -16.04
CA GLU A 156 2.45 6.62 -17.13
C GLU A 156 3.25 7.71 -17.86
N ALA A 157 2.59 8.80 -18.25
CA ALA A 157 3.22 9.94 -18.94
C ALA A 157 4.32 10.65 -18.11
N PHE A 158 4.42 10.36 -16.81
CA PHE A 158 5.37 10.99 -15.89
C PHE A 158 6.40 10.01 -15.32
N ARG A 159 6.37 8.74 -15.73
CA ARG A 159 7.35 7.73 -15.31
C ARG A 159 8.75 8.04 -15.81
N ARG A 160 9.76 7.44 -15.17
CA ARG A 160 11.20 7.59 -15.49
C ARG A 160 11.75 9.02 -15.35
N ARG A 161 11.05 9.87 -14.60
CA ARG A 161 11.42 11.27 -14.33
C ARG A 161 11.74 11.53 -12.85
N GLY A 162 11.92 10.47 -12.05
CA GLY A 162 12.29 10.56 -10.63
C GLY A 162 11.13 10.81 -9.65
N PHE A 163 9.89 10.95 -10.11
CA PHE A 163 8.74 11.27 -9.23
C PHE A 163 8.46 10.18 -8.20
N GLY A 164 8.51 8.89 -8.60
CA GLY A 164 8.32 7.77 -7.67
C GLY A 164 9.40 7.75 -6.58
N GLY A 165 10.67 7.91 -6.94
CA GLY A 165 11.78 8.00 -5.98
C GLY A 165 11.62 9.17 -5.00
N ALA A 166 11.19 10.35 -5.51
CA ALA A 166 10.92 11.51 -4.67
C ALA A 166 9.76 11.27 -3.69
N MET A 167 8.68 10.59 -4.13
CA MET A 167 7.59 10.19 -3.25
C MET A 167 8.07 9.20 -2.19
N THR A 168 8.81 8.15 -2.56
CA THR A 168 9.41 7.21 -1.60
C THR A 168 10.23 7.94 -0.55
N ALA A 169 11.10 8.87 -0.97
CA ALA A 169 11.90 9.67 -0.05
C ALA A 169 11.06 10.57 0.87
N ALA A 170 9.95 11.11 0.38
CA ALA A 170 9.03 11.90 1.19
C ALA A 170 8.34 11.05 2.26
N LEU A 171 7.87 9.85 1.90
CA LEU A 171 7.25 8.91 2.84
C LEU A 171 8.24 8.43 3.91
N LEU A 172 9.49 8.11 3.52
CA LEU A 172 10.54 7.72 4.46
C LEU A 172 10.85 8.82 5.48
N ARG A 173 10.90 10.09 5.05
CA ARG A 173 11.07 11.23 5.97
C ARG A 173 9.88 11.39 6.92
N ALA A 174 8.66 11.20 6.40
CA ALA A 174 7.45 11.32 7.22
C ALA A 174 7.27 10.17 8.22
N GLY A 175 7.99 9.05 8.02
CA GLY A 175 8.01 7.89 8.91
C GLY A 175 9.13 7.93 9.96
N GLN A 176 10.07 8.88 9.88
CA GLN A 176 11.13 9.11 10.88
C GLN A 176 10.59 9.81 12.13
#